data_486e78b25fde284b775f8de7a07e4197
#
_entry.id   486e78b25fde284b775f8de7a07e4197
#
_cell.length_a   1.000
_cell.length_b   1.000
_cell.length_c   1.000
_cell.angle_alpha   90.00
_cell.angle_beta   90.00
_cell.angle_gamma   90.00
#
_symmetry.space_group_name_H-M   'P 1'
#
loop_
_entity.id
_entity.type
_entity.pdbx_description
1 polymer ?
#
loop_
_entity_poly.entity_id
_entity_poly.type
_entity_poly.pdbx_seq_one_letter_code
_entity_poly.pdbx_strand_id
1 'polypeptide(L)'
;MMPTTQEALEHLGIDYADEVVTANVNRALAAAKQVLYGAVGSDVEEYLPDDSRVTELVLIYTDELYSDRGVASSKTNNATRRLVADMEQQLRLELSRAKEASDS
;
A
#
# COMPACT_ATOMS: atom_id res chain seq x y z
N MET A 1 4.48 -2.43 8.72
CA MET A 1 3.37 -3.35 8.98
C MET A 1 2.29 -3.21 7.91
N MET A 2 1.78 -4.32 7.43
CA MET A 2 0.75 -4.26 6.39
C MET A 2 -0.61 -3.89 6.98
N PRO A 3 -1.42 -3.10 6.25
CA PRO A 3 -2.74 -2.74 6.76
C PRO A 3 -3.70 -3.91 6.75
N THR A 4 -4.65 -3.87 7.67
CA THR A 4 -5.72 -4.86 7.77
C THR A 4 -6.87 -4.49 6.83
N THR A 5 -7.80 -5.42 6.62
CA THR A 5 -9.04 -5.16 5.86
C THR A 5 -9.82 -4.01 6.47
N GLN A 6 -9.90 -3.94 7.79
CA GLN A 6 -10.61 -2.87 8.49
C GLN A 6 -9.97 -1.51 8.22
N GLU A 7 -8.65 -1.44 8.26
CA GLU A 7 -7.93 -0.21 7.94
C GLU A 7 -8.17 0.23 6.49
N ALA A 8 -8.21 -0.74 5.56
CA ALA A 8 -8.49 -0.45 4.16
C ALA A 8 -9.92 0.09 3.98
N LEU A 9 -10.90 -0.50 4.66
CA LEU A 9 -12.28 -0.03 4.62
C LEU A 9 -12.38 1.40 5.15
N GLU A 10 -11.72 1.69 6.25
CA GLU A 10 -11.69 3.04 6.83
C GLU A 10 -11.04 4.04 5.88
N HIS A 11 -9.93 3.67 5.27
CA HIS A 11 -9.23 4.54 4.31
C HIS A 11 -10.10 4.86 3.09
N LEU A 12 -10.88 3.88 2.63
CA LEU A 12 -11.79 4.04 1.48
C LEU A 12 -13.07 4.80 1.86
N GLY A 13 -13.31 5.02 3.15
CA GLY A 13 -14.51 5.69 3.63
C GLY A 13 -15.75 4.83 3.58
N ILE A 14 -15.60 3.52 3.69
CA ILE A 14 -16.71 2.56 3.66
C ILE A 14 -17.17 2.29 5.10
N ASP A 15 -18.38 2.76 5.43
CA ASP A 15 -18.95 2.59 6.77
C ASP A 15 -19.62 1.24 6.96
N TYR A 16 -20.17 0.70 5.88
CA TYR A 16 -20.85 -0.60 5.89
C TYR A 16 -20.36 -1.44 4.73
N ALA A 17 -19.91 -2.65 5.04
CA ALA A 17 -19.39 -3.56 4.02
C ALA A 17 -20.10 -4.92 4.15
N ASP A 18 -20.79 -5.34 3.09
CA ASP A 18 -21.30 -6.70 2.99
C ASP A 18 -20.20 -7.65 2.51
N GLU A 19 -20.53 -8.91 2.31
CA GLU A 19 -19.57 -9.92 1.89
C GLU A 19 -18.93 -9.60 0.54
N VAL A 20 -19.70 -9.04 -0.40
CA VAL A 20 -19.22 -8.69 -1.74
C VAL A 20 -18.21 -7.55 -1.66
N VAL A 21 -18.55 -6.49 -0.94
CA VAL A 21 -17.66 -5.33 -0.75
C VAL A 21 -16.38 -5.77 -0.04
N THR A 22 -16.50 -6.53 1.03
CA THR A 22 -15.34 -7.02 1.79
C THR A 22 -14.43 -7.87 0.91
N ALA A 23 -14.99 -8.76 0.09
CA ALA A 23 -14.20 -9.60 -0.82
C ALA A 23 -13.47 -8.75 -1.85
N ASN A 24 -14.12 -7.71 -2.39
CA ASN A 24 -13.50 -6.82 -3.37
C ASN A 24 -12.37 -5.98 -2.75
N VAL A 25 -12.56 -5.50 -1.53
CA VAL A 25 -11.52 -4.75 -0.80
C VAL A 25 -10.34 -5.67 -0.49
N ASN A 26 -10.59 -6.90 -0.05
CA ASN A 26 -9.53 -7.88 0.23
C ASN A 26 -8.71 -8.18 -1.03
N ARG A 27 -9.37 -8.29 -2.17
CA ARG A 27 -8.68 -8.53 -3.45
C ARG A 27 -7.81 -7.35 -3.83
N ALA A 28 -8.33 -6.13 -3.70
CA ALA A 28 -7.56 -4.91 -3.97
C ALA A 28 -6.37 -4.79 -3.01
N LEU A 29 -6.58 -5.09 -1.74
CA LEU A 29 -5.53 -5.06 -0.72
C LEU A 29 -4.40 -6.06 -1.04
N ALA A 30 -4.75 -7.28 -1.43
CA ALA A 30 -3.77 -8.30 -1.81
C ALA A 30 -2.97 -7.86 -3.04
N ALA A 31 -3.63 -7.31 -4.05
CA ALA A 31 -2.95 -6.78 -5.24
C ALA A 31 -2.07 -5.59 -4.90
N ALA A 32 -2.50 -4.73 -4.00
CA ALA A 32 -1.73 -3.57 -3.55
C ALA A 32 -0.40 -3.99 -2.90
N LYS A 33 -0.41 -5.07 -2.13
CA LYS A 33 0.82 -5.61 -1.53
C LYS A 33 1.81 -6.05 -2.62
N GLN A 34 1.32 -6.67 -3.68
CA GLN A 34 2.18 -7.07 -4.80
C GLN A 34 2.74 -5.86 -5.54
N VAL A 35 1.95 -4.79 -5.68
CA VAL A 35 2.44 -3.53 -6.27
C VAL A 35 3.59 -2.98 -5.42
N LEU A 36 3.43 -2.99 -4.10
CA LEU A 36 4.48 -2.51 -3.20
C LEU A 36 5.78 -3.32 -3.39
N TYR A 37 5.67 -4.63 -3.45
CA TYR A 37 6.84 -5.49 -3.62
C TYR A 37 7.55 -5.21 -4.95
N GLY A 38 6.78 -4.95 -6.01
CA GLY A 38 7.34 -4.59 -7.31
C GLY A 38 7.99 -3.21 -7.32
N ALA A 39 7.42 -2.26 -6.58
CA ALA A 39 7.91 -0.88 -6.54
C ALA A 39 9.13 -0.70 -5.64
N VAL A 40 9.18 -1.41 -4.51
CA VAL A 40 10.19 -1.20 -3.47
C VAL A 40 11.13 -2.40 -3.32
N GLY A 41 10.59 -3.60 -3.24
CA GLY A 41 11.35 -4.83 -3.04
C GLY A 41 10.52 -5.83 -2.24
N SER A 42 10.65 -7.13 -2.61
CA SER A 42 9.86 -8.19 -2.00
C SER A 42 10.20 -8.46 -0.53
N ASP A 43 11.35 -7.97 -0.09
CA ASP A 43 11.85 -8.17 1.28
C ASP A 43 11.68 -6.92 2.16
N VAL A 44 10.87 -5.96 1.72
CA VAL A 44 10.64 -4.72 2.47
C VAL A 44 10.07 -4.99 3.86
N GLU A 45 9.20 -5.97 4.01
CA GLU A 45 8.63 -6.31 5.32
C GLU A 45 9.67 -6.92 6.26
N GLU A 46 10.64 -7.64 5.71
CA GLU A 46 11.70 -8.26 6.50
C GLU A 46 12.63 -7.22 7.12
N TYR A 47 13.01 -6.21 6.34
CA TYR A 47 13.99 -5.21 6.75
C TYR A 47 13.39 -3.94 7.33
N LEU A 48 12.15 -3.61 6.95
CA LEU A 48 11.47 -2.38 7.38
C LEU A 48 10.05 -2.71 7.89
N PRO A 49 9.91 -3.60 8.89
CA PRO A 49 8.60 -4.12 9.29
C PRO A 49 7.66 -3.07 9.91
N ASP A 50 8.22 -2.04 10.55
CA ASP A 50 7.43 -1.05 11.27
C ASP A 50 7.38 0.31 10.57
N ASP A 51 7.77 0.38 9.30
CA ASP A 51 7.77 1.64 8.57
C ASP A 51 6.34 2.03 8.15
N SER A 52 5.88 3.18 8.65
CA SER A 52 4.53 3.66 8.37
C SER A 52 4.30 3.99 6.90
N ARG A 53 5.35 4.28 6.15
CA ARG A 53 5.25 4.54 4.71
C ARG A 53 4.79 3.30 3.95
N VAL A 54 5.18 2.12 4.41
CA VAL A 54 4.73 0.84 3.82
C VAL A 54 3.22 0.72 3.94
N THR A 55 2.69 0.95 5.14
CA THR A 55 1.24 0.90 5.39
C THR A 55 0.50 1.91 4.53
N GLU A 56 1.00 3.15 4.50
CA GLU A 56 0.36 4.24 3.77
C GLU A 56 0.34 3.98 2.26
N LEU A 57 1.44 3.50 1.69
CA LEU A 57 1.53 3.16 0.27
C LEU A 57 0.54 2.05 -0.10
N VAL A 58 0.46 1.00 0.71
CA VAL A 58 -0.48 -0.10 0.44
C VAL A 58 -1.92 0.39 0.47
N LEU A 59 -2.26 1.29 1.41
CA LEU A 59 -3.61 1.87 1.46
C LEU A 59 -3.91 2.71 0.23
N ILE A 60 -2.96 3.51 -0.23
CA ILE A 60 -3.13 4.33 -1.45
C ILE A 60 -3.31 3.44 -2.67
N TYR A 61 -2.49 2.40 -2.83
CA TYR A 61 -2.62 1.45 -3.94
C TYR A 61 -3.96 0.72 -3.89
N THR A 62 -4.41 0.35 -2.69
CA THR A 62 -5.70 -0.30 -2.51
C THR A 62 -6.84 0.58 -2.99
N ASP A 63 -6.80 1.87 -2.64
CA ASP A 63 -7.80 2.85 -3.10
C ASP A 63 -7.81 2.93 -4.63
N GLU A 64 -6.67 3.04 -5.28
CA GLU A 64 -6.60 3.10 -6.73
C GLU A 64 -7.13 1.84 -7.40
N LEU A 65 -6.72 0.68 -6.90
CA LEU A 65 -7.15 -0.61 -7.48
C LEU A 65 -8.63 -0.86 -7.29
N TYR A 66 -9.17 -0.48 -6.13
CA TYR A 66 -10.59 -0.60 -5.86
C TYR A 66 -11.40 0.33 -6.75
N SER A 67 -10.93 1.56 -6.93
CA SER A 67 -11.61 2.59 -7.74
C SER A 67 -11.59 2.27 -9.23
N ASP A 68 -10.54 1.62 -9.73
CA ASP A 68 -10.42 1.23 -11.14
C ASP A 68 -11.53 0.28 -11.60
N ARG A 69 -12.26 -0.31 -10.67
CA ARG A 69 -13.40 -1.17 -10.97
C ARG A 69 -14.70 -0.39 -11.20
N GLY A 70 -14.62 0.94 -11.15
CA GLY A 70 -15.79 1.81 -11.33
C GLY A 70 -16.72 1.83 -10.14
N VAL A 71 -16.26 1.35 -8.98
CA VAL A 71 -17.08 1.25 -7.77
C VAL A 71 -17.10 2.57 -6.99
N ALA A 72 -15.99 3.31 -7.05
CA ALA A 72 -15.84 4.58 -6.34
C ALA A 72 -14.82 5.45 -7.07
N SER A 73 -14.82 6.75 -6.76
CA SER A 73 -13.80 7.66 -7.27
C SER A 73 -12.54 7.55 -6.44
N SER A 74 -11.38 7.51 -7.09
CA SER A 74 -10.10 7.49 -6.39
C SER A 74 -9.87 8.81 -5.67
N LYS A 75 -9.31 8.73 -4.46
CA LYS A 75 -8.88 9.89 -3.69
C LYS A 75 -7.50 10.40 -4.13
N THR A 76 -6.82 9.64 -4.99
CA THR A 76 -5.48 9.96 -5.44
C THR A 76 -5.50 11.10 -6.44
N ASN A 77 -4.67 12.10 -6.23
CA ASN A 77 -4.49 13.24 -7.12
C ASN A 77 -3.01 13.40 -7.47
N ASN A 78 -2.68 14.43 -8.26
CA ASN A 78 -1.30 14.65 -8.70
C ASN A 78 -0.32 14.88 -7.54
N ALA A 79 -0.74 15.59 -6.50
CA ALA A 79 0.09 15.82 -5.31
C ALA A 79 0.36 14.51 -4.58
N THR A 80 -0.67 13.68 -4.43
CA THR A 80 -0.55 12.35 -3.82
C THR A 80 0.37 11.46 -4.65
N ARG A 81 0.28 11.51 -5.97
CA ARG A 81 1.13 10.70 -6.86
C ARG A 81 2.60 11.07 -6.72
N ARG A 82 2.91 12.36 -6.56
CA ARG A 82 4.28 12.82 -6.29
C ARG A 82 4.77 12.31 -4.95
N LEU A 83 3.93 12.39 -3.94
CA LEU A 83 4.26 11.91 -2.60
C LEU A 83 4.51 10.39 -2.61
N VAL A 84 3.69 9.64 -3.34
CA VAL A 84 3.87 8.20 -3.52
C VAL A 84 5.23 7.91 -4.16
N ALA A 85 5.58 8.61 -5.23
CA ALA A 85 6.86 8.41 -5.91
C ALA A 85 8.03 8.70 -4.97
N ASP A 86 7.93 9.76 -4.18
CA ASP A 86 8.97 10.12 -3.21
C ASP A 86 9.11 9.06 -2.12
N MET A 87 7.99 8.57 -1.58
CA MET A 87 8.01 7.52 -0.56
C MET A 87 8.58 6.22 -1.09
N GLU A 88 8.23 5.85 -2.32
CA GLU A 88 8.77 4.65 -2.96
C GLU A 88 10.28 4.74 -3.10
N GLN A 89 10.78 5.89 -3.55
CA GLN A 89 12.21 6.11 -3.71
C GLN A 89 12.94 6.05 -2.36
N GLN A 90 12.40 6.72 -1.34
CA GLN A 90 12.96 6.70 0.00
C GLN A 90 13.03 5.28 0.56
N LEU A 91 11.96 4.51 0.38
CA LEU A 91 11.92 3.12 0.86
C LEU A 91 12.93 2.24 0.13
N ARG A 92 13.09 2.41 -1.17
CA ARG A 92 14.11 1.67 -1.93
C ARG A 92 15.51 1.94 -1.41
N LEU A 93 15.82 3.21 -1.13
CA LEU A 93 17.12 3.60 -0.59
C LEU A 93 17.34 3.02 0.80
N GLU A 94 16.35 3.13 1.67
CA GLU A 94 16.46 2.62 3.03
C GLU A 94 16.52 1.11 3.08
N LEU A 95 15.79 0.43 2.20
CA LEU A 95 15.85 -1.02 2.08
C LEU A 95 17.25 -1.46 1.65
N SER A 96 17.84 -0.79 0.67
CA SER A 96 19.19 -1.06 0.21
C SER A 96 20.20 -0.90 1.35
N ARG A 97 20.08 0.18 2.11
CA ARG A 97 20.95 0.44 3.27
C ARG A 97 20.79 -0.60 4.37
N ALA A 98 19.55 -1.01 4.63
CA ALA A 98 19.27 -2.03 5.64
C ALA A 98 19.87 -3.38 5.25
N LYS A 99 19.81 -3.73 3.97
CA LYS A 99 20.43 -4.96 3.45
C LYS A 99 21.94 -4.91 3.56
N GLU A 100 22.57 -3.80 3.22
CA GLU A 100 24.00 -3.60 3.34
C GLU A 100 24.45 -3.73 4.80
N ALA A 101 23.70 -3.13 5.72
CA ALA A 101 24.01 -3.22 7.15
C ALA A 101 23.87 -4.64 7.66
N SER A 102 22.91 -5.42 7.13
CA SER A 102 22.71 -6.81 7.52
C SER A 102 23.82 -7.72 6.98
N ASP A 103 24.36 -7.40 5.82
CA ASP A 103 25.42 -8.20 5.16
C ASP A 103 26.84 -7.90 5.70
N SER A 104 26.99 -6.84 6.46
CA SER A 104 28.30 -6.42 6.98
C SER A 104 28.60 -6.93 8.44
#